data_1070762275f5f3a1962ddb32f2599fa4
#
_entry.id   1070762275f5f3a1962ddb32f2599fa4
#
_cell.length_a   1.000
_cell.length_b   1.000
_cell.length_c   1.000
_cell.angle_alpha   90.00
_cell.angle_beta   90.00
_cell.angle_gamma   90.00
#
_symmetry.space_group_name_H-M   'P 1'
#
loop_
_entity.id
_entity.type
_entity.pdbx_description
1 polymer ?
#
loop_
_entity_poly.entity_id
_entity_poly.type
_entity_poly.pdbx_seq_one_letter_code
_entity_poly.pdbx_strand_id
1 'polypeptide(L)'
;MLIDFDEILHDLDLKRAAAAPRPTGVGIDLASALAGQTPDLAALTLVDDDGNAAPLTLPDIARPVADAVATLALASGEAAADTAAGRAIVRAIAGEVSARLEDAVRDGADRLTGHDLSTLAEAELIAGGYLEVAKALVMRRALPGAGAPARAGAGAPRLIRRSGEVTDWAPGKIETAVRTAFLSLSLDTEPAAAI
;
A
#
# COMPACT_ATOMS: atom_id res chain seq x y z
N MET A 1 -19.07 8.85 -23.16
CA MET A 1 -18.03 8.50 -22.18
C MET A 1 -16.89 7.88 -22.99
N LEU A 2 -15.84 8.65 -23.28
CA LEU A 2 -14.64 8.12 -23.93
C LEU A 2 -13.85 7.35 -22.89
N ILE A 3 -13.54 6.10 -23.18
CA ILE A 3 -12.65 5.28 -22.37
C ILE A 3 -11.24 5.77 -22.72
N ASP A 4 -10.50 6.25 -21.73
CA ASP A 4 -9.11 6.62 -21.90
C ASP A 4 -8.25 5.35 -21.92
N PHE A 5 -7.79 4.99 -23.11
CA PHE A 5 -6.95 3.81 -23.32
C PHE A 5 -5.58 3.92 -22.63
N ASP A 6 -5.05 5.16 -22.49
CA ASP A 6 -3.76 5.38 -21.84
C ASP A 6 -3.85 5.11 -20.34
N GLU A 7 -4.98 5.44 -19.69
CA GLU A 7 -5.24 5.11 -18.31
C GLU A 7 -5.33 3.59 -18.09
N ILE A 8 -6.00 2.87 -18.99
CA ILE A 8 -6.10 1.39 -18.93
C ILE A 8 -4.72 0.75 -19.09
N LEU A 9 -3.92 1.22 -20.04
CA LEU A 9 -2.57 0.71 -20.26
C LEU A 9 -1.68 0.99 -19.04
N HIS A 10 -1.76 2.19 -18.46
CA HIS A 10 -1.03 2.54 -17.25
C HIS A 10 -1.41 1.62 -16.07
N ASP A 11 -2.69 1.31 -15.88
CA ASP A 11 -3.15 0.37 -14.85
C ASP A 11 -2.63 -1.04 -15.06
N LEU A 12 -2.55 -1.51 -16.30
CA LEU A 12 -1.98 -2.82 -16.63
C LEU A 12 -0.48 -2.88 -16.32
N ASP A 13 0.25 -1.82 -16.62
CA ASP A 13 1.69 -1.72 -16.33
C ASP A 13 1.94 -1.63 -14.82
N LEU A 14 1.12 -0.91 -14.07
CA LEU A 14 1.14 -0.87 -12.62
C LEU A 14 0.91 -2.25 -12.00
N LYS A 15 -0.09 -3.00 -12.50
CA LYS A 15 -0.35 -4.38 -12.07
C LYS A 15 0.83 -5.30 -12.35
N ARG A 16 1.43 -5.18 -13.54
CA ARG A 16 2.59 -5.96 -13.95
C ARG A 16 3.79 -5.66 -13.06
N ALA A 17 4.08 -4.37 -12.80
CA ALA A 17 5.17 -3.94 -11.94
C ALA A 17 4.96 -4.37 -10.49
N ALA A 18 3.73 -4.29 -9.98
CA ALA A 18 3.40 -4.72 -8.63
C ALA A 18 3.54 -6.23 -8.42
N ALA A 19 3.30 -7.04 -9.47
CA ALA A 19 3.42 -8.50 -9.44
C ALA A 19 4.87 -8.99 -9.67
N ALA A 20 5.76 -8.15 -10.22
CA ALA A 20 7.13 -8.54 -10.52
C ALA A 20 7.96 -8.72 -9.23
N PRO A 21 8.84 -9.74 -9.16
CA PRO A 21 9.83 -9.82 -8.10
C PRO A 21 10.71 -8.56 -8.17
N ARG A 22 11.03 -7.98 -7.00
CA ARG A 22 11.85 -6.76 -6.95
C ARG A 22 13.22 -7.04 -7.54
N PRO A 23 13.66 -6.30 -8.57
CA PRO A 23 15.07 -6.35 -8.97
C PRO A 23 15.90 -5.79 -7.81
N THR A 24 16.97 -6.51 -7.46
CA THR A 24 17.96 -6.07 -6.48
C THR A 24 18.54 -4.71 -6.92
N GLY A 25 18.29 -3.66 -6.13
CA GLY A 25 18.82 -2.32 -6.41
C GLY A 25 17.80 -1.26 -6.86
N VAL A 26 16.52 -1.60 -7.01
CA VAL A 26 15.46 -0.66 -7.45
C VAL A 26 14.58 -0.20 -6.25
N GLY A 27 15.13 -0.07 -5.07
CA GLY A 27 14.41 0.41 -3.90
C GLY A 27 14.82 1.83 -3.52
N ILE A 28 13.92 2.56 -2.83
CA ILE A 28 14.27 3.83 -2.21
C ILE A 28 15.18 3.56 -1.00
N ASP A 29 16.27 4.31 -0.88
CA ASP A 29 17.11 4.30 0.31
C ASP A 29 16.37 4.94 1.48
N LEU A 30 15.79 4.07 2.34
CA LEU A 30 15.03 4.51 3.51
C LEU A 30 15.90 5.27 4.53
N ALA A 31 17.17 4.94 4.67
CA ALA A 31 18.05 5.65 5.60
C ALA A 31 18.20 7.11 5.22
N SER A 32 18.43 7.37 3.92
CA SER A 32 18.49 8.73 3.39
C SER A 32 17.12 9.42 3.38
N ALA A 33 16.06 8.70 3.06
CA ALA A 33 14.71 9.26 3.02
C ALA A 33 14.23 9.72 4.41
N LEU A 34 14.54 8.97 5.46
CA LEU A 34 14.07 9.20 6.83
C LEU A 34 15.06 9.97 7.71
N ALA A 35 16.19 10.41 7.15
CA ALA A 35 17.20 11.13 7.90
C ALA A 35 16.62 12.36 8.64
N GLY A 36 16.85 12.43 9.94
CA GLY A 36 16.40 13.52 10.80
C GLY A 36 14.96 13.39 11.32
N GLN A 37 14.24 12.31 11.00
CA GLN A 37 12.95 12.01 11.61
C GLN A 37 13.13 11.12 12.84
N THR A 38 12.55 11.52 13.96
CA THR A 38 12.64 10.78 15.25
C THR A 38 11.27 10.80 15.95
N PRO A 39 10.23 10.17 15.37
CA PRO A 39 8.92 10.10 16.01
C PRO A 39 8.98 9.23 17.27
N ASP A 40 8.14 9.54 18.24
CA ASP A 40 7.99 8.72 19.46
C ASP A 40 6.95 7.61 19.22
N LEU A 41 7.43 6.47 18.76
CA LEU A 41 6.63 5.28 18.46
C LEU A 41 6.78 4.17 19.51
N ALA A 42 7.51 4.43 20.61
CA ALA A 42 7.89 3.40 21.58
C ALA A 42 6.71 2.69 22.26
N ALA A 43 5.55 3.35 22.32
CA ALA A 43 4.33 2.78 22.91
C ALA A 43 3.56 1.87 21.94
N LEU A 44 3.90 1.86 20.64
CA LEU A 44 3.15 1.13 19.62
C LEU A 44 3.81 -0.20 19.28
N THR A 45 2.95 -1.20 19.15
CA THR A 45 3.32 -2.55 18.75
C THR A 45 2.65 -2.88 17.41
N LEU A 46 3.46 -3.29 16.43
CA LEU A 46 2.98 -3.83 15.16
C LEU A 46 2.69 -5.32 15.33
N VAL A 47 1.48 -5.73 15.00
CA VAL A 47 1.05 -7.13 15.02
C VAL A 47 0.98 -7.65 13.59
N ASP A 48 1.67 -8.75 13.31
CA ASP A 48 1.62 -9.42 12.01
C ASP A 48 0.38 -10.33 11.88
N ASP A 49 0.18 -10.89 10.67
CA ASP A 49 -0.96 -11.77 10.38
C ASP A 49 -0.93 -13.10 11.17
N ASP A 50 0.22 -13.47 11.72
CA ASP A 50 0.40 -14.66 12.56
C ASP A 50 0.18 -14.35 14.06
N GLY A 51 -0.05 -13.08 14.39
CA GLY A 51 -0.27 -12.61 15.76
C GLY A 51 1.02 -12.30 16.52
N ASN A 52 2.19 -12.33 15.87
CA ASN A 52 3.43 -11.94 16.52
C ASN A 52 3.46 -10.42 16.64
N ALA A 53 3.94 -9.95 17.78
CA ALA A 53 3.99 -8.54 18.10
C ALA A 53 5.45 -8.08 18.15
N ALA A 54 5.76 -6.95 17.52
CA ALA A 54 7.08 -6.32 17.54
C ALA A 54 6.94 -4.80 17.73
N PRO A 55 7.91 -4.13 18.34
CA PRO A 55 7.90 -2.67 18.41
C PRO A 55 7.82 -2.06 17.02
N LEU A 56 6.94 -1.07 16.85
CA LEU A 56 6.82 -0.34 15.59
C LEU A 56 8.06 0.53 15.37
N THR A 57 8.57 0.51 14.14
CA THR A 57 9.71 1.36 13.75
C THR A 57 9.32 2.29 12.58
N LEU A 58 10.03 3.41 12.47
CA LEU A 58 9.82 4.33 11.36
C LEU A 58 10.02 3.69 9.97
N PRO A 59 10.99 2.79 9.75
CA PRO A 59 11.08 2.02 8.51
C PRO A 59 9.85 1.17 8.21
N ASP A 60 9.13 0.66 9.20
CA ASP A 60 7.91 -0.14 8.98
C ASP A 60 6.79 0.73 8.41
N ILE A 61 6.70 1.99 8.85
CA ILE A 61 5.76 2.99 8.32
C ILE A 61 6.14 3.38 6.89
N ALA A 62 7.41 3.60 6.63
CA ALA A 62 7.89 4.13 5.35
C ALA A 62 7.94 3.09 4.23
N ARG A 63 8.19 1.82 4.57
CA ARG A 63 8.42 0.74 3.60
C ARG A 63 7.27 0.54 2.60
N PRO A 64 5.98 0.49 3.02
CA PRO A 64 4.87 0.34 2.08
C PRO A 64 4.83 1.46 1.03
N VAL A 65 5.09 2.70 1.46
CA VAL A 65 5.13 3.87 0.58
C VAL A 65 6.33 3.82 -0.37
N ALA A 66 7.51 3.50 0.14
CA ALA A 66 8.72 3.34 -0.68
C ALA A 66 8.54 2.28 -1.76
N ASP A 67 7.89 1.17 -1.41
CA ASP A 67 7.58 0.10 -2.34
C ASP A 67 6.57 0.52 -3.41
N ALA A 68 5.58 1.33 -3.05
CA ALA A 68 4.61 1.88 -4.00
C ALA A 68 5.27 2.86 -4.98
N VAL A 69 6.14 3.75 -4.48
CA VAL A 69 6.92 4.67 -5.33
C VAL A 69 7.82 3.90 -6.27
N ALA A 70 8.52 2.86 -5.78
CA ALA A 70 9.37 2.02 -6.64
C ALA A 70 8.55 1.28 -7.71
N THR A 71 7.35 0.82 -7.36
CA THR A 71 6.44 0.16 -8.32
C THR A 71 6.00 1.12 -9.41
N LEU A 72 5.66 2.36 -9.04
CA LEU A 72 5.28 3.41 -10.00
C LEU A 72 6.43 3.76 -10.94
N ALA A 73 7.66 3.93 -10.41
CA ALA A 73 8.83 4.20 -11.21
C ALA A 73 9.11 3.11 -12.25
N LEU A 74 8.96 1.83 -11.84
CA LEU A 74 9.10 0.70 -12.75
C LEU A 74 8.02 0.69 -13.84
N ALA A 75 6.76 0.99 -13.49
CA ALA A 75 5.66 1.07 -14.44
C ALA A 75 5.85 2.20 -15.46
N SER A 76 6.43 3.33 -15.02
CA SER A 76 6.74 4.48 -15.87
C SER A 76 8.03 4.31 -16.68
N GLY A 77 8.73 3.17 -16.54
CA GLY A 77 9.99 2.92 -17.25
C GLY A 77 11.18 3.73 -16.74
N GLU A 78 11.09 4.29 -15.53
CA GLU A 78 12.19 5.03 -14.91
C GLU A 78 13.34 4.08 -14.54
N ALA A 79 14.58 4.50 -14.82
CA ALA A 79 15.76 3.69 -14.58
C ALA A 79 16.08 3.50 -13.08
N ALA A 80 15.60 4.40 -12.22
CA ALA A 80 15.81 4.35 -10.77
C ALA A 80 14.60 4.90 -10.01
N ALA A 81 14.12 4.16 -9.03
CA ALA A 81 13.09 4.62 -8.11
C ALA A 81 13.65 5.56 -7.01
N ASP A 82 14.94 5.45 -6.70
CA ASP A 82 15.61 6.24 -5.67
C ASP A 82 15.94 7.65 -6.16
N THR A 83 14.91 8.43 -6.45
CA THR A 83 15.00 9.84 -6.83
C THR A 83 14.82 10.75 -5.62
N ALA A 84 15.30 12.00 -5.73
CA ALA A 84 15.05 13.00 -4.70
C ALA A 84 13.55 13.24 -4.48
N ALA A 85 12.74 13.18 -5.54
CA ALA A 85 11.30 13.31 -5.47
C ALA A 85 10.68 12.09 -4.75
N GLY A 86 11.08 10.87 -5.10
CA GLY A 86 10.61 9.65 -4.43
C GLY A 86 10.93 9.64 -2.93
N ARG A 87 12.16 10.00 -2.55
CA ARG A 87 12.54 10.15 -1.13
C ARG A 87 11.75 11.24 -0.41
N ALA A 88 11.45 12.35 -1.09
CA ALA A 88 10.64 13.42 -0.51
C ALA A 88 9.20 12.96 -0.22
N ILE A 89 8.58 12.21 -1.12
CA ILE A 89 7.25 11.62 -0.91
C ILE A 89 7.28 10.66 0.29
N VAL A 90 8.23 9.73 0.32
CA VAL A 90 8.37 8.77 1.44
C VAL A 90 8.54 9.50 2.77
N ARG A 91 9.40 10.52 2.80
CA ARG A 91 9.63 11.34 4.01
C ARG A 91 8.37 12.05 4.47
N ALA A 92 7.66 12.72 3.56
CA ALA A 92 6.45 13.46 3.89
C ALA A 92 5.39 12.54 4.46
N ILE A 93 5.07 11.45 3.76
CA ILE A 93 4.02 10.52 4.18
C ILE A 93 4.39 9.80 5.48
N ALA A 94 5.64 9.36 5.64
CA ALA A 94 6.09 8.75 6.89
C ALA A 94 5.96 9.74 8.08
N GLY A 95 6.21 11.02 7.87
CA GLY A 95 6.03 12.06 8.89
C GLY A 95 4.55 12.25 9.28
N GLU A 96 3.66 12.37 8.29
CA GLU A 96 2.22 12.54 8.53
C GLU A 96 1.61 11.30 9.24
N VAL A 97 1.93 10.10 8.76
CA VAL A 97 1.48 8.85 9.40
C VAL A 97 2.01 8.78 10.84
N SER A 98 3.29 9.11 11.07
CA SER A 98 3.86 9.11 12.43
C SER A 98 3.14 10.09 13.35
N ALA A 99 2.84 11.30 12.89
CA ALA A 99 2.09 12.28 13.67
C ALA A 99 0.70 11.77 14.06
N ARG A 100 -0.03 11.13 13.13
CA ARG A 100 -1.32 10.50 13.45
C ARG A 100 -1.21 9.35 14.44
N LEU A 101 -0.13 8.57 14.34
CA LEU A 101 0.11 7.48 15.29
C LEU A 101 0.45 8.00 16.69
N GLU A 102 1.21 9.09 16.79
CA GLU A 102 1.45 9.76 18.07
C GLU A 102 0.16 10.32 18.68
N ASP A 103 -0.76 10.83 17.87
CA ASP A 103 -2.10 11.23 18.32
C ASP A 103 -2.90 10.02 18.81
N ALA A 104 -2.91 8.91 18.07
CA ALA A 104 -3.58 7.68 18.46
C ALA A 104 -3.03 7.11 19.79
N VAL A 105 -1.71 7.18 20.01
CA VAL A 105 -1.10 6.80 21.30
C VAL A 105 -1.63 7.66 22.45
N ARG A 106 -1.77 8.96 22.24
CA ARG A 106 -2.39 9.86 23.24
C ARG A 106 -3.82 9.50 23.56
N ASP A 107 -4.54 8.94 22.58
CA ASP A 107 -5.92 8.44 22.74
C ASP A 107 -5.98 7.00 23.28
N GLY A 108 -4.83 6.38 23.58
CA GLY A 108 -4.73 5.08 24.24
C GLY A 108 -4.51 3.89 23.30
N ALA A 109 -4.18 4.11 22.01
CA ALA A 109 -3.80 3.03 21.11
C ALA A 109 -2.40 2.48 21.48
N ASP A 110 -2.27 1.16 21.53
CA ASP A 110 -1.01 0.46 21.82
C ASP A 110 -0.63 -0.56 20.76
N ARG A 111 -1.56 -0.89 19.86
CA ARG A 111 -1.40 -1.92 18.82
C ARG A 111 -1.97 -1.47 17.50
N LEU A 112 -1.32 -1.93 16.42
CA LEU A 112 -1.81 -1.78 15.06
C LEU A 112 -1.32 -2.94 14.19
N THR A 113 -2.00 -3.15 13.08
CA THR A 113 -1.66 -4.17 12.09
C THR A 113 -0.95 -3.55 10.87
N GLY A 114 -0.34 -4.38 10.03
CA GLY A 114 0.18 -3.92 8.74
C GLY A 114 -0.92 -3.37 7.82
N HIS A 115 -2.16 -3.84 8.00
CA HIS A 115 -3.34 -3.30 7.31
C HIS A 115 -3.65 -1.86 7.75
N ASP A 116 -3.65 -1.60 9.07
CA ASP A 116 -3.89 -0.26 9.62
C ASP A 116 -2.84 0.73 9.12
N LEU A 117 -1.55 0.35 9.15
CA LEU A 117 -0.47 1.18 8.60
C LEU A 117 -0.67 1.49 7.12
N SER A 118 -1.05 0.50 6.34
CA SER A 118 -1.27 0.68 4.90
C SER A 118 -2.46 1.59 4.63
N THR A 119 -3.53 1.49 5.43
CA THR A 119 -4.73 2.33 5.32
C THR A 119 -4.42 3.78 5.70
N LEU A 120 -3.65 4.00 6.77
CA LEU A 120 -3.19 5.34 7.15
C LEU A 120 -2.31 5.95 6.05
N ALA A 121 -1.34 5.18 5.53
CA ALA A 121 -0.47 5.65 4.45
C ALA A 121 -1.26 5.98 3.17
N GLU A 122 -2.28 5.17 2.83
CA GLU A 122 -3.19 5.44 1.71
C GLU A 122 -3.93 6.78 1.90
N ALA A 123 -4.50 6.99 3.09
CA ALA A 123 -5.21 8.23 3.39
C ALA A 123 -4.30 9.47 3.28
N GLU A 124 -3.06 9.39 3.79
CA GLU A 124 -2.11 10.50 3.71
C GLU A 124 -1.60 10.73 2.28
N LEU A 125 -1.43 9.68 1.48
CA LEU A 125 -1.09 9.81 0.06
C LEU A 125 -2.20 10.53 -0.71
N ILE A 126 -3.46 10.19 -0.45
CA ILE A 126 -4.62 10.85 -1.07
C ILE A 126 -4.71 12.31 -0.63
N ALA A 127 -4.61 12.59 0.65
CA ALA A 127 -4.65 13.93 1.20
C ALA A 127 -3.51 14.82 0.65
N GLY A 128 -2.33 14.24 0.45
CA GLY A 128 -1.17 14.89 -0.15
C GLY A 128 -1.23 15.03 -1.69
N GLY A 129 -2.26 14.48 -2.34
CA GLY A 129 -2.43 14.53 -3.80
C GLY A 129 -1.58 13.51 -4.57
N TYR A 130 -0.98 12.54 -3.90
CA TYR A 130 -0.14 11.49 -4.52
C TYR A 130 -0.97 10.29 -4.98
N LEU A 131 -2.01 10.52 -5.79
CA LEU A 131 -3.01 9.51 -6.16
C LEU A 131 -2.41 8.28 -6.85
N GLU A 132 -1.42 8.47 -7.73
CA GLU A 132 -0.78 7.35 -8.43
C GLU A 132 0.04 6.46 -7.48
N VAL A 133 0.67 7.06 -6.47
CA VAL A 133 1.38 6.29 -5.44
C VAL A 133 0.38 5.55 -4.54
N ALA A 134 -0.74 6.18 -4.17
CA ALA A 134 -1.81 5.54 -3.43
C ALA A 134 -2.38 4.33 -4.19
N LYS A 135 -2.64 4.49 -5.49
CA LYS A 135 -3.08 3.42 -6.39
C LYS A 135 -2.07 2.26 -6.44
N ALA A 136 -0.77 2.57 -6.57
CA ALA A 136 0.28 1.56 -6.55
C ALA A 136 0.33 0.81 -5.20
N LEU A 137 0.16 1.52 -4.07
CA LEU A 137 0.09 0.95 -2.73
C LEU A 137 -1.06 -0.06 -2.60
N VAL A 138 -2.28 0.34 -3.00
CA VAL A 138 -3.47 -0.50 -2.96
C VAL A 138 -3.30 -1.74 -3.84
N MET A 139 -2.78 -1.58 -5.06
CA MET A 139 -2.55 -2.70 -5.97
C MET A 139 -1.55 -3.70 -5.42
N ARG A 140 -0.46 -3.24 -4.82
CA ARG A 140 0.54 -4.13 -4.18
C ARG A 140 -0.07 -4.94 -3.05
N ARG A 141 -0.90 -4.33 -2.21
CA ARG A 141 -1.55 -5.02 -1.09
C ARG A 141 -2.48 -6.15 -1.56
N ALA A 142 -3.13 -5.97 -2.70
CA ALA A 142 -4.10 -6.93 -3.20
C ALA A 142 -3.49 -8.12 -3.95
N LEU A 143 -2.21 -8.06 -4.31
CA LEU A 143 -1.59 -9.14 -5.07
C LEU A 143 -1.05 -10.24 -4.16
N PRO A 144 -1.33 -11.53 -4.45
CA PRO A 144 -0.77 -12.64 -3.71
C PRO A 144 0.76 -12.60 -3.79
N GLY A 145 1.44 -12.63 -2.66
CA GLY A 145 2.90 -12.58 -2.57
C GLY A 145 3.49 -11.21 -2.19
N ALA A 146 2.67 -10.16 -2.09
CA ALA A 146 3.13 -8.84 -1.64
C ALA A 146 3.13 -8.71 -0.10
N GLY A 147 3.19 -9.81 0.65
CA GLY A 147 3.40 -9.73 2.10
C GLY A 147 2.63 -10.66 3.01
N ALA A 148 1.69 -11.46 2.52
CA ALA A 148 1.15 -12.56 3.34
C ALA A 148 0.56 -13.67 2.47
N PRO A 149 0.73 -14.94 2.82
CA PRO A 149 -0.01 -16.02 2.18
C PRO A 149 -1.49 -15.86 2.55
N ALA A 150 -2.34 -15.63 1.54
CA ALA A 150 -3.78 -15.81 1.73
C ALA A 150 -3.98 -17.26 2.20
N ARG A 151 -4.21 -17.47 3.50
CA ARG A 151 -4.61 -18.77 4.02
C ARG A 151 -5.94 -19.12 3.38
N ALA A 152 -5.91 -20.00 2.39
CA ALA A 152 -7.08 -20.74 1.97
C ALA A 152 -7.52 -21.64 3.13
N GLY A 153 -8.31 -21.08 4.05
CA GLY A 153 -8.95 -21.85 5.10
C GLY A 153 -9.90 -22.86 4.48
N ALA A 154 -9.89 -24.10 4.95
CA ALA A 154 -10.87 -25.09 4.57
C ALA A 154 -12.28 -24.53 4.85
N GLY A 155 -13.06 -24.24 3.80
CA GLY A 155 -14.39 -23.64 3.91
C GLY A 155 -14.56 -22.24 3.33
N ALA A 156 -13.51 -21.63 2.79
CA ALA A 156 -13.64 -20.36 2.10
C ALA A 156 -14.59 -20.47 0.89
N PRO A 157 -15.50 -19.48 0.67
CA PRO A 157 -16.40 -19.47 -0.48
C PRO A 157 -15.59 -19.48 -1.77
N ARG A 158 -16.10 -20.17 -2.80
CA ARG A 158 -15.48 -20.27 -4.11
C ARG A 158 -16.30 -19.53 -5.15
N LEU A 159 -15.62 -18.88 -6.09
CA LEU A 159 -16.25 -18.24 -7.24
C LEU A 159 -16.13 -19.11 -8.47
N ILE A 160 -17.21 -19.19 -9.21
CA ILE A 160 -17.21 -19.76 -10.56
C ILE A 160 -17.10 -18.59 -11.55
N ARG A 161 -16.00 -18.52 -12.27
CA ARG A 161 -15.79 -17.51 -13.33
C ARG A 161 -16.72 -17.79 -14.52
N ARG A 162 -16.95 -16.78 -15.34
CA ARG A 162 -17.72 -16.93 -16.58
C ARG A 162 -17.16 -17.99 -17.53
N SER A 163 -15.86 -18.29 -17.42
CA SER A 163 -15.17 -19.38 -18.13
C SER A 163 -15.47 -20.78 -17.58
N GLY A 164 -16.21 -20.92 -16.47
CA GLY A 164 -16.42 -22.17 -15.74
C GLY A 164 -15.29 -22.53 -14.77
N GLU A 165 -14.23 -21.78 -14.72
CA GLU A 165 -13.11 -21.97 -13.78
C GLU A 165 -13.55 -21.68 -12.34
N VAL A 166 -13.24 -22.59 -11.41
CA VAL A 166 -13.50 -22.40 -9.98
C VAL A 166 -12.26 -21.79 -9.34
N THR A 167 -12.41 -20.64 -8.70
CA THR A 167 -11.33 -19.94 -8.00
C THR A 167 -11.77 -19.61 -6.57
N ASP A 168 -10.83 -19.49 -5.67
CA ASP A 168 -11.14 -19.11 -4.30
C ASP A 168 -11.64 -17.66 -4.23
N TRP A 169 -12.62 -17.43 -3.35
CA TRP A 169 -13.12 -16.11 -3.05
C TRP A 169 -12.02 -15.29 -2.37
N ALA A 170 -11.70 -14.17 -2.95
CA ALA A 170 -10.73 -13.22 -2.39
C ALA A 170 -11.41 -11.86 -2.22
N PRO A 171 -11.99 -11.56 -1.05
CA PRO A 171 -12.68 -10.29 -0.79
C PRO A 171 -11.78 -9.07 -1.06
N GLY A 172 -10.51 -9.14 -0.72
CA GLY A 172 -9.53 -8.09 -1.02
C GLY A 172 -9.39 -7.73 -2.50
N LYS A 173 -9.77 -8.61 -3.43
CA LYS A 173 -9.79 -8.27 -4.86
C LYS A 173 -10.93 -7.33 -5.22
N ILE A 174 -12.08 -7.47 -4.55
CA ILE A 174 -13.25 -6.59 -4.76
C ILE A 174 -12.95 -5.24 -4.12
N GLU A 175 -12.48 -5.23 -2.89
CA GLU A 175 -12.06 -4.01 -2.20
C GLU A 175 -11.05 -3.24 -3.06
N THR A 176 -10.01 -3.93 -3.57
CA THR A 176 -9.01 -3.31 -4.44
C THR A 176 -9.61 -2.73 -5.71
N ALA A 177 -10.49 -3.49 -6.39
CA ALA A 177 -11.13 -3.01 -7.61
C ALA A 177 -11.98 -1.75 -7.34
N VAL A 178 -12.73 -1.75 -6.22
CA VAL A 178 -13.55 -0.60 -5.81
C VAL A 178 -12.66 0.58 -5.43
N ARG A 179 -11.64 0.39 -4.58
CA ARG A 179 -10.69 1.46 -4.20
C ARG A 179 -9.98 2.05 -5.43
N THR A 180 -9.52 1.19 -6.34
CA THR A 180 -8.87 1.65 -7.58
C THR A 180 -9.82 2.49 -8.43
N ALA A 181 -11.09 2.07 -8.54
CA ALA A 181 -12.10 2.86 -9.25
C ALA A 181 -12.35 4.22 -8.60
N PHE A 182 -12.43 4.28 -7.26
CA PHE A 182 -12.58 5.53 -6.51
C PHE A 182 -11.37 6.44 -6.70
N LEU A 183 -10.15 5.89 -6.64
CA LEU A 183 -8.91 6.66 -6.88
C LEU A 183 -8.85 7.20 -8.30
N SER A 184 -9.25 6.41 -9.31
CA SER A 184 -9.29 6.87 -10.71
C SER A 184 -10.29 8.00 -10.94
N LEU A 185 -11.30 8.12 -10.08
CA LEU A 185 -12.27 9.20 -10.10
C LEU A 185 -11.92 10.33 -9.12
N SER A 186 -10.78 10.26 -8.44
CA SER A 186 -10.38 11.19 -7.36
C SER A 186 -11.43 11.31 -6.25
N LEU A 187 -12.10 10.21 -5.94
CA LEU A 187 -13.10 10.12 -4.88
C LEU A 187 -12.49 9.54 -3.60
N ASP A 188 -13.13 9.83 -2.47
CA ASP A 188 -12.76 9.23 -1.19
C ASP A 188 -12.91 7.70 -1.23
N THR A 189 -11.91 6.99 -0.72
CA THR A 189 -11.88 5.52 -0.70
C THR A 189 -12.43 4.91 0.58
N GLU A 190 -12.78 5.72 1.59
CA GLU A 190 -13.31 5.23 2.87
C GLU A 190 -14.54 4.33 2.71
N PRO A 191 -15.54 4.68 1.87
CA PRO A 191 -16.71 3.82 1.64
C PRO A 191 -16.37 2.44 1.06
N ALA A 192 -15.23 2.30 0.37
CA ALA A 192 -14.81 1.02 -0.22
C ALA A 192 -14.32 0.01 0.83
N ALA A 193 -13.96 0.45 2.02
CA ALA A 193 -13.53 -0.41 3.13
C ALA A 193 -14.71 -1.11 3.83
N ALA A 194 -15.94 -0.70 3.56
CA ALA A 194 -17.15 -1.26 4.17
C ALA A 194 -17.78 -2.43 3.39
N ILE A 195 -17.16 -2.85 2.27
CA ILE A 195 -17.58 -3.97 1.41
C ILE A 195 -16.83 -5.24 1.78
#